data_d1bc84b35833ef3cef3f0de93b32c1fb
#
_entry.id   d1bc84b35833ef3cef3f0de93b32c1fb
#
_cell.length_a   1.000
_cell.length_b   1.000
_cell.length_c   1.000
_cell.angle_alpha   90.00
_cell.angle_beta   90.00
_cell.angle_gamma   90.00
#
_symmetry.space_group_name_H-M   'P 1'
#
loop_
_entity.id
_entity.type
_entity.pdbx_description
1 polymer ?
#
loop_
_entity_poly.entity_id
_entity_poly.type
_entity_poly.pdbx_seq_one_letter_code
_entity_poly.pdbx_strand_id
1 'polypeptide(L)'
;DHKADIGVVLSDSGFSGYMTVKDLLPILSALYKKFDKNAFLKGCEKYRIPLNKKIKDFSTGMKTKLKLLVATTHEAKLLILDEPTAGLDVIVRDEFLEMLQDYMSKGERSILISSHISSDLENLCDDFYMIHDGKIIMHEETDVLLSEYGILKPTVEQYQTLDKQYLLKVKKEAFGY
;
A
#
# COMPACT_ATOMS: atom_id res chain seq x y z
N ASP A 1 -9.88 23.71 4.04
CA ASP A 1 -8.50 23.20 4.09
C ASP A 1 -8.54 21.72 3.70
N HIS A 2 -8.09 21.40 2.48
CA HIS A 2 -8.15 20.04 1.89
C HIS A 2 -7.25 19.02 2.61
N LYS A 3 -6.34 19.48 3.48
CA LYS A 3 -5.47 18.57 4.26
C LYS A 3 -6.24 17.65 5.19
N ALA A 4 -7.44 18.08 5.63
CA ALA A 4 -8.30 17.24 6.48
C ALA A 4 -8.91 16.04 5.74
N ASP A 5 -8.92 16.07 4.40
CA ASP A 5 -9.47 15.01 3.55
C ASP A 5 -8.37 14.03 3.06
N ILE A 6 -7.13 14.20 3.52
CA ILE A 6 -5.98 13.37 3.14
C ILE A 6 -5.48 12.56 4.34
N GLY A 7 -5.37 11.26 4.17
CA GLY A 7 -4.67 10.36 5.09
C GLY A 7 -3.30 9.98 4.52
N VAL A 8 -2.27 9.94 5.36
CA VAL A 8 -0.90 9.66 4.92
C VAL A 8 -0.27 8.57 5.76
N VAL A 9 0.36 7.59 5.10
CA VAL A 9 1.17 6.55 5.74
C VAL A 9 2.53 6.52 5.05
N LEU A 10 3.54 7.09 5.69
CA LEU A 10 4.92 7.10 5.18
C LEU A 10 5.75 6.05 5.90
N SER A 11 6.78 5.53 5.21
CA SER A 11 7.72 4.55 5.75
C SER A 11 8.37 5.03 7.05
N ASP A 12 8.92 6.24 7.03
CA ASP A 12 9.70 6.82 8.14
C ASP A 12 8.89 7.67 9.12
N SER A 13 7.57 7.82 8.91
CA SER A 13 6.71 8.55 9.82
C SER A 13 6.15 7.65 10.92
N GLY A 14 5.85 8.23 12.07
CA GLY A 14 5.25 7.45 13.13
C GLY A 14 4.94 8.26 14.38
N PHE A 15 4.33 7.56 15.32
CA PHE A 15 4.02 8.11 16.63
C PHE A 15 5.23 7.97 17.57
N SER A 16 5.30 8.83 18.59
CA SER A 16 6.29 8.66 19.64
C SER A 16 6.20 7.24 20.23
N GLY A 17 7.33 6.54 20.25
CA GLY A 17 7.38 5.17 20.77
C GLY A 17 7.01 5.04 22.25
N TYR A 18 7.07 6.12 23.03
CA TYR A 18 6.75 6.13 24.44
C TYR A 18 5.25 6.27 24.75
N MET A 19 4.45 6.64 23.75
CA MET A 19 3.00 6.72 23.85
C MET A 19 2.33 5.36 23.73
N THR A 20 1.14 5.23 24.28
CA THR A 20 0.20 4.14 24.06
C THR A 20 -0.85 4.58 23.03
N VAL A 21 -1.64 3.63 22.49
CA VAL A 21 -2.77 3.98 21.61
C VAL A 21 -3.81 4.84 22.35
N LYS A 22 -4.01 4.62 23.66
CA LYS A 22 -4.88 5.46 24.48
C LYS A 22 -4.44 6.92 24.52
N ASP A 23 -3.13 7.16 24.58
CA ASP A 23 -2.59 8.52 24.62
C ASP A 23 -2.80 9.25 23.28
N LEU A 24 -2.96 8.52 22.18
CA LEU A 24 -3.24 9.09 20.86
C LEU A 24 -4.69 9.61 20.75
N LEU A 25 -5.66 9.02 21.45
CA LEU A 25 -7.07 9.36 21.27
C LEU A 25 -7.38 10.85 21.46
N PRO A 26 -6.95 11.53 22.54
CA PRO A 26 -7.22 12.96 22.69
C PRO A 26 -6.50 13.80 21.63
N ILE A 27 -5.31 13.38 21.19
CA ILE A 27 -4.54 14.07 20.15
C ILE A 27 -5.26 13.98 18.82
N LEU A 28 -5.69 12.77 18.41
CA LEU A 28 -6.40 12.55 17.14
C LEU A 28 -7.74 13.30 17.12
N SER A 29 -8.47 13.29 18.25
CA SER A 29 -9.73 14.04 18.38
C SER A 29 -9.53 15.57 18.31
N ALA A 30 -8.38 16.09 18.73
CA ALA A 30 -8.05 17.50 18.62
C ALA A 30 -7.57 17.90 17.22
N LEU A 31 -6.83 17.01 16.54
CA LEU A 31 -6.26 17.23 15.20
C LEU A 31 -7.31 17.13 14.10
N TYR A 32 -8.16 16.10 14.17
CA TYR A 32 -9.12 15.78 13.11
C TYR A 32 -10.55 15.98 13.59
N LYS A 33 -11.21 17.01 13.07
CA LYS A 33 -12.61 17.35 13.44
C LYS A 33 -13.59 16.21 13.18
N LYS A 34 -13.30 15.36 12.17
CA LYS A 34 -14.13 14.22 11.76
C LYS A 34 -13.60 12.88 12.28
N PHE A 35 -12.71 12.88 13.29
CA PHE A 35 -12.16 11.64 13.84
C PHE A 35 -13.25 10.79 14.50
N ASP A 36 -13.50 9.61 13.93
CA ASP A 36 -14.41 8.63 14.51
C ASP A 36 -13.69 7.73 15.50
N LYS A 37 -13.74 8.15 16.78
CA LYS A 37 -13.15 7.40 17.89
C LYS A 37 -13.71 5.98 18.01
N ASN A 38 -15.00 5.76 17.71
CA ASN A 38 -15.62 4.44 17.84
C ASN A 38 -15.15 3.52 16.72
N ALA A 39 -15.09 4.01 15.48
CA ALA A 39 -14.54 3.26 14.37
C ALA A 39 -13.06 2.92 14.60
N PHE A 40 -12.27 3.87 15.11
CA PHE A 40 -10.87 3.64 15.47
C PHE A 40 -10.69 2.54 16.52
N LEU A 41 -11.47 2.58 17.61
CA LEU A 41 -11.39 1.56 18.68
C LEU A 41 -11.83 0.18 18.18
N LYS A 42 -12.92 0.10 17.40
CA LYS A 42 -13.34 -1.15 16.72
C LYS A 42 -12.26 -1.69 15.78
N GLY A 43 -11.59 -0.81 15.05
CA GLY A 43 -10.45 -1.18 14.21
C GLY A 43 -9.28 -1.73 15.03
N CYS A 44 -8.95 -1.10 16.16
CA CYS A 44 -7.91 -1.61 17.07
C CYS A 44 -8.26 -3.01 17.59
N GLU A 45 -9.52 -3.29 17.91
CA GLU A 45 -9.99 -4.61 18.33
C GLU A 45 -9.91 -5.62 17.19
N LYS A 46 -10.48 -5.30 16.01
CA LYS A 46 -10.46 -6.15 14.80
C LYS A 46 -9.04 -6.60 14.45
N TYR A 47 -8.09 -5.67 14.47
CA TYR A 47 -6.70 -5.91 14.06
C TYR A 47 -5.74 -6.20 15.22
N ARG A 48 -6.28 -6.49 16.41
CA ARG A 48 -5.55 -6.90 17.62
C ARG A 48 -4.46 -5.92 18.04
N ILE A 49 -4.74 -4.62 17.94
CA ILE A 49 -3.83 -3.54 18.35
C ILE A 49 -4.08 -3.21 19.83
N PRO A 50 -3.13 -3.47 20.74
CA PRO A 50 -3.33 -3.27 22.17
C PRO A 50 -3.33 -1.79 22.54
N LEU A 51 -4.35 -1.35 23.28
CA LEU A 51 -4.55 0.05 23.63
C LEU A 51 -3.56 0.57 24.69
N ASN A 52 -3.07 -0.29 25.57
CA ASN A 52 -2.27 0.09 26.75
C ASN A 52 -0.77 -0.23 26.61
N LYS A 53 -0.35 -0.88 25.52
CA LYS A 53 1.07 -1.21 25.25
C LYS A 53 1.75 -0.02 24.57
N LYS A 54 3.00 0.26 24.91
CA LYS A 54 3.78 1.33 24.29
C LYS A 54 4.05 0.99 22.82
N ILE A 55 3.97 2.01 21.95
CA ILE A 55 4.14 1.84 20.50
C ILE A 55 5.55 1.35 20.14
N LYS A 56 6.58 1.68 20.93
CA LYS A 56 7.93 1.14 20.72
C LYS A 56 7.99 -0.39 20.77
N ASP A 57 7.10 -1.00 21.55
CA ASP A 57 7.05 -2.46 21.75
C ASP A 57 6.13 -3.17 20.74
N PHE A 58 5.59 -2.43 19.74
CA PHE A 58 4.82 -2.98 18.63
C PHE A 58 5.74 -3.60 17.56
N SER A 59 5.28 -4.69 16.94
CA SER A 59 5.89 -5.19 15.71
C SER A 59 5.73 -4.16 14.57
N THR A 60 6.53 -4.29 13.51
CA THR A 60 6.41 -3.45 12.32
C THR A 60 4.97 -3.48 11.77
N GLY A 61 4.38 -4.65 11.62
CA GLY A 61 3.00 -4.78 11.15
C GLY A 61 1.96 -4.12 12.05
N MET A 62 2.11 -4.21 13.39
CA MET A 62 1.22 -3.49 14.31
C MET A 62 1.32 -1.97 14.15
N LYS A 63 2.55 -1.45 13.96
CA LYS A 63 2.76 -0.02 13.71
C LYS A 63 2.14 0.42 12.39
N THR A 64 2.31 -0.37 11.33
CA THR A 64 1.74 -0.07 10.01
C THR A 64 0.21 -0.09 10.05
N LYS A 65 -0.40 -1.10 10.65
CA LYS A 65 -1.87 -1.15 10.83
C LYS A 65 -2.40 0.02 11.67
N LEU A 66 -1.69 0.42 12.73
CA LEU A 66 -2.06 1.59 13.53
C LEU A 66 -2.01 2.88 12.70
N LYS A 67 -0.97 3.09 11.90
CA LYS A 67 -0.86 4.25 10.98
C LYS A 67 -2.06 4.29 10.02
N LEU A 68 -2.41 3.16 9.41
CA LEU A 68 -3.54 3.09 8.49
C LEU A 68 -4.88 3.35 9.18
N LEU A 69 -5.11 2.81 10.39
CA LEU A 69 -6.32 3.12 11.17
C LEU A 69 -6.46 4.61 11.45
N VAL A 70 -5.37 5.29 11.83
CA VAL A 70 -5.38 6.74 12.02
C VAL A 70 -5.70 7.46 10.72
N ALA A 71 -5.08 7.05 9.60
CA ALA A 71 -5.28 7.67 8.30
C ALA A 71 -6.70 7.48 7.72
N THR A 72 -7.41 6.43 8.13
CA THR A 72 -8.74 6.10 7.57
C THR A 72 -9.92 6.51 8.45
N THR A 73 -9.70 6.80 9.74
CA THR A 73 -10.78 7.05 10.71
C THR A 73 -11.15 8.53 10.91
N HIS A 74 -10.65 9.41 10.04
CA HIS A 74 -11.05 10.84 10.01
C HIS A 74 -11.75 11.25 8.70
N GLU A 75 -12.36 10.27 8.01
CA GLU A 75 -13.06 10.46 6.73
C GLU A 75 -12.16 10.98 5.60
N ALA A 76 -10.89 10.58 5.58
CA ALA A 76 -10.01 10.89 4.46
C ALA A 76 -10.63 10.39 3.14
N LYS A 77 -10.58 11.21 2.09
CA LYS A 77 -11.00 10.86 0.73
C LYS A 77 -9.85 10.35 -0.12
N LEU A 78 -8.63 10.77 0.18
CA LEU A 78 -7.41 10.34 -0.47
C LEU A 78 -6.45 9.77 0.57
N LEU A 79 -5.95 8.56 0.34
CA LEU A 79 -4.81 8.01 1.05
C LEU A 79 -3.55 8.14 0.20
N ILE A 80 -2.46 8.56 0.82
CA ILE A 80 -1.12 8.56 0.23
C ILE A 80 -0.26 7.60 1.05
N LEU A 81 0.20 6.52 0.41
CA LEU A 81 0.90 5.43 1.06
C LEU A 81 2.26 5.24 0.39
N ASP A 82 3.33 5.37 1.18
CA ASP A 82 4.69 5.20 0.69
C ASP A 82 5.28 3.89 1.21
N GLU A 83 5.45 2.92 0.29
CA GLU A 83 5.97 1.56 0.57
C GLU A 83 5.34 0.90 1.82
N PRO A 84 4.02 0.91 1.99
CA PRO A 84 3.38 0.59 3.27
C PRO A 84 3.52 -0.88 3.66
N THR A 85 3.77 -1.78 2.71
CA THR A 85 3.90 -3.23 2.90
C THR A 85 5.34 -3.70 3.02
N ALA A 86 6.31 -2.80 2.85
CA ALA A 86 7.73 -3.12 2.93
C ALA A 86 8.10 -3.71 4.30
N GLY A 87 8.77 -4.87 4.29
CA GLY A 87 9.21 -5.55 5.51
C GLY A 87 8.10 -6.20 6.35
N LEU A 88 6.87 -6.29 5.82
CA LEU A 88 5.81 -7.08 6.44
C LEU A 88 5.94 -8.56 6.04
N ASP A 89 5.60 -9.46 6.98
CA ASP A 89 5.35 -10.85 6.62
C ASP A 89 4.06 -11.00 5.80
N VAL A 90 3.90 -12.15 5.13
CA VAL A 90 2.80 -12.39 4.18
C VAL A 90 1.44 -12.20 4.84
N ILE A 91 1.22 -12.73 6.05
CA ILE A 91 -0.08 -12.67 6.74
C ILE A 91 -0.44 -11.23 7.08
N VAL A 92 0.50 -10.48 7.65
CA VAL A 92 0.27 -9.08 8.03
C VAL A 92 0.07 -8.20 6.80
N ARG A 93 0.76 -8.52 5.70
CA ARG A 93 0.61 -7.84 4.41
C ARG A 93 -0.78 -8.06 3.83
N ASP A 94 -1.28 -9.29 3.82
CA ASP A 94 -2.64 -9.61 3.35
C ASP A 94 -3.69 -8.87 4.20
N GLU A 95 -3.57 -8.90 5.54
CA GLU A 95 -4.45 -8.13 6.43
C GLU A 95 -4.41 -6.61 6.13
N PHE A 96 -3.24 -6.08 5.78
CA PHE A 96 -3.11 -4.66 5.42
C PHE A 96 -3.79 -4.33 4.09
N LEU A 97 -3.65 -5.19 3.08
CA LEU A 97 -4.34 -5.04 1.79
C LEU A 97 -5.87 -5.14 1.94
N GLU A 98 -6.36 -6.06 2.78
CA GLU A 98 -7.79 -6.12 3.14
C GLU A 98 -8.29 -4.82 3.78
N MET A 99 -7.48 -4.18 4.65
CA MET A 99 -7.83 -2.88 5.22
C MET A 99 -7.99 -1.80 4.16
N LEU A 100 -7.16 -1.82 3.11
CA LEU A 100 -7.26 -0.87 1.99
C LEU A 100 -8.50 -1.15 1.14
N GLN A 101 -8.83 -2.40 0.87
CA GLN A 101 -10.05 -2.79 0.17
C GLN A 101 -11.31 -2.37 0.97
N ASP A 102 -11.32 -2.62 2.30
CA ASP A 102 -12.37 -2.15 3.21
C ASP A 102 -12.53 -0.60 3.17
N TYR A 103 -11.43 0.12 3.01
CA TYR A 103 -11.45 1.57 2.88
C TYR A 103 -12.06 2.00 1.54
N MET A 104 -11.65 1.41 0.42
CA MET A 104 -12.17 1.72 -0.93
C MET A 104 -13.65 1.40 -1.07
N SER A 105 -14.15 0.35 -0.41
CA SER A 105 -15.56 -0.07 -0.48
C SER A 105 -16.56 0.96 0.08
N LYS A 106 -16.11 1.99 0.79
CA LYS A 106 -16.96 2.95 1.51
C LYS A 106 -17.32 4.22 0.72
N GLY A 107 -17.28 4.17 -0.60
CA GLY A 107 -17.71 5.26 -1.48
C GLY A 107 -16.56 6.02 -2.14
N GLU A 108 -16.77 7.26 -2.56
CA GLU A 108 -15.83 8.09 -3.33
C GLU A 108 -14.50 8.33 -2.61
N ARG A 109 -13.58 7.37 -2.74
CA ARG A 109 -12.26 7.36 -2.11
C ARG A 109 -11.21 6.95 -3.11
N SER A 110 -9.99 7.42 -2.90
CA SER A 110 -8.85 7.13 -3.77
C SER A 110 -7.63 6.77 -2.93
N ILE A 111 -6.76 5.94 -3.50
CA ILE A 111 -5.47 5.58 -2.92
C ILE A 111 -4.38 5.89 -3.94
N LEU A 112 -3.36 6.61 -3.51
CA LEU A 112 -2.09 6.73 -4.20
C LEU A 112 -1.05 5.93 -3.40
N ILE A 113 -0.54 4.86 -3.97
CA ILE A 113 0.38 3.93 -3.29
C ILE A 113 1.66 3.76 -4.10
N SER A 114 2.81 3.84 -3.44
CA SER A 114 4.08 3.37 -3.99
C SER A 114 4.38 1.96 -3.47
N SER A 115 4.87 1.08 -4.33
CA SER A 115 5.38 -0.23 -3.94
C SER A 115 6.37 -0.75 -4.97
N HIS A 116 7.38 -1.50 -4.51
CA HIS A 116 8.26 -2.31 -5.36
C HIS A 116 7.79 -3.78 -5.46
N ILE A 117 6.65 -4.10 -4.85
CA ILE A 117 6.04 -5.43 -4.84
C ILE A 117 4.82 -5.41 -5.78
N SER A 118 4.98 -5.89 -7.01
CA SER A 118 3.94 -5.82 -8.05
C SER A 118 2.64 -6.52 -7.64
N SER A 119 2.74 -7.66 -6.96
CA SER A 119 1.55 -8.42 -6.53
C SER A 119 0.63 -7.67 -5.58
N ASP A 120 1.12 -6.64 -4.85
CA ASP A 120 0.28 -5.81 -4.00
C ASP A 120 -0.59 -4.87 -4.81
N LEU A 121 -0.05 -4.43 -5.95
CA LEU A 121 -0.70 -3.45 -6.83
C LEU A 121 -1.72 -4.10 -7.76
N GLU A 122 -1.44 -5.32 -8.24
CA GLU A 122 -2.27 -6.07 -9.20
C GLU A 122 -3.73 -6.23 -8.74
N ASN A 123 -3.96 -6.41 -7.43
CA ASN A 123 -5.29 -6.63 -6.85
C ASN A 123 -5.91 -5.38 -6.20
N LEU A 124 -5.19 -4.25 -6.21
CA LEU A 124 -5.60 -3.04 -5.49
C LEU A 124 -5.78 -1.84 -6.41
N CYS A 125 -4.96 -1.72 -7.45
CA CYS A 125 -4.85 -0.50 -8.26
C CYS A 125 -5.57 -0.66 -9.60
N ASP A 126 -6.28 0.38 -10.02
CA ASP A 126 -6.90 0.49 -11.35
C ASP A 126 -5.86 0.95 -12.39
N ASP A 127 -4.97 1.87 -11.99
CA ASP A 127 -3.93 2.47 -12.84
C ASP A 127 -2.53 2.19 -12.28
N PHE A 128 -1.60 1.93 -13.17
CA PHE A 128 -0.21 1.64 -12.87
C PHE A 128 0.75 2.62 -13.55
N TYR A 129 1.64 3.21 -12.77
CA TYR A 129 2.71 4.10 -13.24
C TYR A 129 4.07 3.52 -12.89
N MET A 130 4.89 3.20 -13.88
CA MET A 130 6.27 2.77 -13.66
C MET A 130 7.22 3.97 -13.72
N ILE A 131 8.00 4.15 -12.66
CA ILE A 131 8.99 5.25 -12.54
C ILE A 131 10.40 4.65 -12.59
N HIS A 132 11.25 5.21 -13.44
CA HIS A 132 12.67 4.86 -13.52
C HIS A 132 13.49 6.13 -13.75
N ASP A 133 14.57 6.32 -13.00
CA ASP A 133 15.45 7.49 -13.06
C ASP A 133 14.69 8.84 -13.05
N GLY A 134 13.67 8.94 -12.19
CA GLY A 134 12.86 10.16 -12.03
C GLY A 134 11.90 10.46 -13.18
N LYS A 135 11.70 9.51 -14.09
CA LYS A 135 10.78 9.64 -15.24
C LYS A 135 9.72 8.56 -15.20
N ILE A 136 8.49 8.91 -15.58
CA ILE A 136 7.45 7.92 -15.87
C ILE A 136 7.81 7.28 -17.21
N ILE A 137 8.07 5.98 -17.18
CA ILE A 137 8.43 5.19 -18.36
C ILE A 137 7.26 4.35 -18.90
N MET A 138 6.22 4.17 -18.11
CA MET A 138 5.00 3.48 -18.48
C MET A 138 3.83 4.01 -17.65
N HIS A 139 2.67 4.16 -18.27
CA HIS A 139 1.37 4.32 -17.62
C HIS A 139 0.39 3.42 -18.35
N GLU A 140 -0.31 2.56 -17.61
CA GLU A 140 -1.29 1.65 -18.19
C GLU A 140 -2.36 1.30 -17.14
N GLU A 141 -3.57 0.96 -17.58
CA GLU A 141 -4.58 0.35 -16.75
C GLU A 141 -4.12 -1.05 -16.31
N THR A 142 -4.39 -1.44 -15.07
CA THR A 142 -3.95 -2.73 -14.53
C THR A 142 -4.50 -3.91 -15.33
N ASP A 143 -5.77 -3.85 -15.76
CA ASP A 143 -6.39 -4.91 -16.56
C ASP A 143 -5.71 -5.08 -17.93
N VAL A 144 -5.31 -3.98 -18.57
CA VAL A 144 -4.55 -3.99 -19.83
C VAL A 144 -3.17 -4.58 -19.59
N LEU A 145 -2.51 -4.17 -18.52
CA LEU A 145 -1.19 -4.70 -18.16
C LEU A 145 -1.22 -6.23 -17.96
N LEU A 146 -2.24 -6.74 -17.29
CA LEU A 146 -2.38 -8.16 -16.98
C LEU A 146 -2.82 -8.99 -18.20
N SER A 147 -3.56 -8.40 -19.15
CA SER A 147 -4.10 -9.11 -20.30
C SER A 147 -3.22 -9.05 -21.55
N GLU A 148 -2.50 -7.93 -21.77
CA GLU A 148 -1.74 -7.70 -23.01
C GLU A 148 -0.23 -7.89 -22.86
N TYR A 149 0.30 -7.88 -21.63
CA TYR A 149 1.71 -8.07 -21.36
C TYR A 149 1.99 -9.46 -20.77
N GLY A 150 3.11 -10.06 -21.13
CA GLY A 150 3.49 -11.38 -20.64
C GLY A 150 4.99 -11.60 -20.62
N ILE A 151 5.41 -12.60 -19.87
CA ILE A 151 6.80 -13.06 -19.85
C ILE A 151 6.90 -14.23 -20.81
N LEU A 152 7.57 -14.01 -21.94
CA LEU A 152 7.90 -15.06 -22.90
C LEU A 152 9.20 -15.76 -22.45
N LYS A 153 9.20 -17.08 -22.41
CA LYS A 153 10.37 -17.91 -22.09
C LYS A 153 10.75 -18.79 -23.29
N PRO A 154 11.32 -18.22 -24.35
CA PRO A 154 11.68 -18.96 -25.54
C PRO A 154 12.99 -19.76 -25.34
N THR A 155 13.13 -20.86 -26.07
CA THR A 155 14.44 -21.49 -26.28
C THR A 155 15.36 -20.59 -27.12
N VAL A 156 16.66 -20.91 -27.16
CA VAL A 156 17.62 -20.14 -27.97
C VAL A 156 17.20 -20.08 -29.43
N GLU A 157 16.68 -21.19 -29.97
CA GLU A 157 16.24 -21.30 -31.37
C GLU A 157 14.98 -20.44 -31.63
N GLN A 158 14.00 -20.52 -30.72
CA GLN A 158 12.78 -19.72 -30.81
C GLN A 158 13.08 -18.21 -30.67
N TYR A 159 14.03 -17.82 -29.82
CA TYR A 159 14.43 -16.42 -29.69
C TYR A 159 15.01 -15.81 -30.93
N GLN A 160 15.69 -16.62 -31.80
CA GLN A 160 16.25 -16.14 -33.07
C GLN A 160 15.16 -15.73 -34.07
N THR A 161 13.99 -16.38 -34.01
CA THR A 161 12.86 -16.15 -34.95
C THR A 161 11.82 -15.16 -34.40
N LEU A 162 11.95 -14.71 -33.14
CA LEU A 162 11.04 -13.77 -32.53
C LEU A 162 11.14 -12.36 -33.12
N ASP A 163 10.00 -11.73 -33.33
CA ASP A 163 9.95 -10.30 -33.60
C ASP A 163 10.33 -9.50 -32.34
N LYS A 164 11.46 -8.82 -32.43
CA LYS A 164 12.07 -8.13 -31.28
C LYS A 164 11.51 -6.73 -31.04
N GLN A 165 10.65 -6.22 -31.91
CA GLN A 165 10.08 -4.88 -31.76
C GLN A 165 9.19 -4.72 -30.51
N TYR A 166 8.60 -5.84 -30.02
CA TYR A 166 7.72 -5.86 -28.84
C TYR A 166 8.44 -6.28 -27.54
N LEU A 167 9.76 -6.47 -27.58
CA LEU A 167 10.52 -6.88 -26.39
C LEU A 167 10.93 -5.67 -25.58
N LEU A 168 10.35 -5.52 -24.37
CA LEU A 168 10.71 -4.47 -23.44
C LEU A 168 12.03 -4.75 -22.73
N LYS A 169 12.27 -6.02 -22.35
CA LYS A 169 13.49 -6.45 -21.65
C LYS A 169 13.83 -7.89 -22.02
N VAL A 170 15.11 -8.17 -22.18
CA VAL A 170 15.62 -9.51 -22.46
C VAL A 170 16.60 -9.92 -21.37
N LYS A 171 16.39 -11.10 -20.77
CA LYS A 171 17.31 -11.71 -19.82
C LYS A 171 17.70 -13.10 -20.34
N LYS A 172 19.00 -13.32 -20.51
CA LYS A 172 19.51 -14.64 -20.88
C LYS A 172 19.72 -15.49 -19.64
N GLU A 173 19.19 -16.70 -19.65
CA GLU A 173 19.36 -17.68 -18.59
C GLU A 173 20.08 -18.94 -19.11
N ALA A 174 20.41 -19.89 -18.20
CA ALA A 174 21.20 -21.09 -18.55
C ALA A 174 20.55 -21.97 -19.63
N PHE A 175 19.20 -21.92 -19.75
CA PHE A 175 18.43 -22.79 -20.63
C PHE A 175 17.62 -22.02 -21.70
N GLY A 176 17.81 -20.70 -21.84
CA GLY A 176 17.07 -19.88 -22.82
C GLY A 176 17.14 -18.38 -22.52
N TYR A 177 16.11 -17.66 -22.94
CA TYR A 177 15.96 -16.21 -22.76
C TYR A 177 14.70 -15.90 -21.95
#